data_3a156bec0047dd64d086be8c3a037e5d
#
_entry.id   3a156bec0047dd64d086be8c3a037e5d
#
_cell.length_a   1.000
_cell.length_b   1.000
_cell.length_c   1.000
_cell.angle_alpha   90.00
_cell.angle_beta   90.00
_cell.angle_gamma   90.00
#
_symmetry.space_group_name_H-M   'P 1'
#
loop_
_entity.id
_entity.type
_entity.pdbx_description
1 polymer ?
#
loop_
_entity_poly.entity_id
_entity_poly.type
_entity_poly.pdbx_seq_one_letter_code
_entity_poly.pdbx_strand_id
1 'polypeptide(L)'
;MEEKKNVIIIGAGLVGSLWAVYLSKAGYSVTIYERRPDIRKAEISAGKSINLALSVRGWTALDAVGVGDEIRKIAIPMSGRVMHDLTGNLTYQPYGKEGQAIFSVSRGKVNATMMDIAEKHGNAIIHYNHDCRKVDLKNGIVWLTNNLTGEEIEAKADLIFGADGAFSAVRYNSMQKLDRFQYSQNFIADGYREILLPANADGSYQMDKNALHIWPRGRFMLIALANEDGSFTCTLFMPHEGGENAFDKLTSKEAVDNFFKTIFPDFYTMMPNIADAWEDHPLSALAIVRCYPWAHGKTALMGDAAHATVPFYGQGMNAGFEDCTVLNNLMHKHNHDWEAIFAEYSKERKPDGDALQDLSLENYYVMRDFVADPAFLLRKKIEAKFSEMYPDKWLPLYSQVTFSNIRYSVAYNQGKVQSEIMDQVMETPEIEQKWDSQEVMDKILSLC
;
A
#
# COMPACT_ATOMS: atom_id res chain seq x y z
N MET A 1 -32.95 -25.73 -3.11
CA MET A 1 -31.62 -25.11 -2.98
C MET A 1 -31.74 -23.77 -3.66
N GLU A 2 -31.55 -22.67 -2.92
CA GLU A 2 -31.44 -21.36 -3.57
C GLU A 2 -30.28 -21.40 -4.54
N GLU A 3 -30.52 -20.87 -5.75
CA GLU A 3 -29.52 -20.81 -6.81
C GLU A 3 -28.36 -19.91 -6.33
N LYS A 4 -27.13 -20.46 -6.25
CA LYS A 4 -25.96 -19.68 -5.83
C LYS A 4 -25.74 -18.54 -6.81
N LYS A 5 -25.72 -17.30 -6.31
CA LYS A 5 -25.38 -16.14 -7.14
C LYS A 5 -23.98 -16.28 -7.73
N ASN A 6 -23.86 -15.97 -9.00
CA ASN A 6 -22.61 -16.04 -9.76
C ASN A 6 -21.88 -14.69 -9.68
N VAL A 7 -20.60 -14.72 -9.36
CA VAL A 7 -19.77 -13.51 -9.26
C VAL A 7 -18.56 -13.62 -10.17
N ILE A 8 -18.29 -12.57 -10.92
CA ILE A 8 -17.05 -12.42 -11.68
C ILE A 8 -16.20 -11.36 -11.02
N ILE A 9 -14.89 -11.69 -10.82
CA ILE A 9 -13.86 -10.75 -10.39
C ILE A 9 -12.89 -10.55 -11.54
N ILE A 10 -12.61 -9.30 -11.90
CA ILE A 10 -11.58 -8.96 -12.87
C ILE A 10 -10.30 -8.59 -12.11
N GLY A 11 -9.28 -9.43 -12.25
CA GLY A 11 -7.98 -9.30 -11.59
C GLY A 11 -7.79 -10.28 -10.42
N ALA A 12 -6.82 -11.20 -10.56
CA ALA A 12 -6.37 -12.10 -9.49
C ALA A 12 -5.20 -11.49 -8.69
N GLY A 13 -5.25 -10.18 -8.46
CA GLY A 13 -4.34 -9.49 -7.54
C GLY A 13 -4.70 -9.77 -6.08
N LEU A 14 -3.95 -9.16 -5.15
CA LEU A 14 -4.14 -9.33 -3.70
C LEU A 14 -5.59 -9.13 -3.27
N VAL A 15 -6.21 -8.04 -3.70
CA VAL A 15 -7.58 -7.66 -3.31
C VAL A 15 -8.61 -8.58 -3.94
N GLY A 16 -8.49 -8.86 -5.25
CA GLY A 16 -9.44 -9.75 -5.95
C GLY A 16 -9.40 -11.17 -5.42
N SER A 17 -8.22 -11.70 -5.12
CA SER A 17 -8.07 -13.04 -4.54
C SER A 17 -8.62 -13.11 -3.11
N LEU A 18 -8.36 -12.10 -2.27
CA LEU A 18 -8.96 -12.05 -0.92
C LEU A 18 -10.47 -11.93 -0.99
N TRP A 19 -11.00 -11.08 -1.87
CA TRP A 19 -12.44 -10.92 -2.04
C TRP A 19 -13.12 -12.21 -2.50
N ALA A 20 -12.45 -12.99 -3.37
CA ALA A 20 -12.94 -14.31 -3.76
C ALA A 20 -13.09 -15.26 -2.56
N VAL A 21 -12.18 -15.22 -1.59
CA VAL A 21 -12.29 -16.02 -0.35
C VAL A 21 -13.52 -15.59 0.46
N TYR A 22 -13.72 -14.29 0.63
CA TYR A 22 -14.89 -13.75 1.34
C TYR A 22 -16.21 -14.21 0.71
N LEU A 23 -16.35 -14.02 -0.61
CA LEU A 23 -17.55 -14.37 -1.34
C LEU A 23 -17.82 -15.88 -1.32
N SER A 24 -16.78 -16.69 -1.50
CA SER A 24 -16.93 -18.15 -1.47
C SER A 24 -17.38 -18.64 -0.12
N LYS A 25 -16.84 -18.08 0.97
CA LYS A 25 -17.32 -18.38 2.34
C LYS A 25 -18.75 -17.92 2.58
N ALA A 26 -19.18 -16.86 1.92
CA ALA A 26 -20.57 -16.40 1.95
C ALA A 26 -21.50 -17.21 1.00
N GLY A 27 -21.00 -18.25 0.32
CA GLY A 27 -21.79 -19.16 -0.48
C GLY A 27 -21.95 -18.78 -1.96
N TYR A 28 -21.23 -17.77 -2.45
CA TYR A 28 -21.24 -17.38 -3.87
C TYR A 28 -20.40 -18.34 -4.73
N SER A 29 -20.73 -18.45 -6.01
CA SER A 29 -19.89 -19.08 -7.03
C SER A 29 -19.00 -18.01 -7.66
N VAL A 30 -17.67 -18.16 -7.55
CA VAL A 30 -16.72 -17.11 -7.93
C VAL A 30 -15.86 -17.55 -9.10
N THR A 31 -15.83 -16.70 -10.15
CA THR A 31 -14.90 -16.84 -11.28
C THR A 31 -14.02 -15.61 -11.35
N ILE A 32 -12.71 -15.80 -11.44
CA ILE A 32 -11.73 -14.71 -11.58
C ILE A 32 -11.12 -14.77 -12.98
N TYR A 33 -11.02 -13.60 -13.65
CA TYR A 33 -10.28 -13.46 -14.89
C TYR A 33 -9.05 -12.59 -14.67
N GLU A 34 -7.85 -13.15 -14.94
CA GLU A 34 -6.55 -12.50 -14.80
C GLU A 34 -5.87 -12.38 -16.16
N ARG A 35 -5.42 -11.17 -16.51
CA ARG A 35 -4.76 -10.89 -17.80
C ARG A 35 -3.36 -11.50 -17.94
N ARG A 36 -2.67 -11.71 -16.83
CA ARG A 36 -1.32 -12.28 -16.78
C ARG A 36 -1.37 -13.81 -16.73
N PRO A 37 -0.28 -14.49 -17.10
CA PRO A 37 -0.13 -15.90 -16.81
C PRO A 37 -0.13 -16.17 -15.30
N ASP A 38 -0.33 -17.43 -14.93
CA ASP A 38 -0.28 -17.86 -13.53
C ASP A 38 1.11 -17.61 -12.95
N ILE A 39 1.20 -16.65 -12.03
CA ILE A 39 2.46 -16.23 -11.40
C ILE A 39 3.11 -17.35 -10.60
N ARG A 40 2.35 -18.36 -10.15
CA ARG A 40 2.85 -19.51 -9.39
C ARG A 40 3.65 -20.51 -10.26
N LYS A 41 3.45 -20.44 -11.59
CA LYS A 41 4.18 -21.26 -12.58
C LYS A 41 5.46 -20.59 -13.05
N ALA A 42 5.65 -19.31 -12.75
CA ALA A 42 6.91 -18.61 -13.00
C ALA A 42 7.78 -18.69 -11.74
N GLU A 43 9.09 -18.68 -11.90
CA GLU A 43 9.97 -18.46 -10.76
C GLU A 43 9.68 -17.08 -10.19
N ILE A 44 9.09 -17.03 -8.98
CA ILE A 44 8.92 -15.81 -8.22
C ILE A 44 10.29 -15.47 -7.66
N SER A 45 11.15 -14.88 -8.50
CA SER A 45 12.46 -14.42 -8.03
C SER A 45 12.23 -13.29 -7.04
N ALA A 46 12.87 -13.39 -5.87
CA ALA A 46 12.99 -12.28 -4.94
C ALA A 46 13.51 -11.05 -5.72
N GLY A 47 12.95 -9.88 -5.45
CA GLY A 47 13.35 -8.63 -6.09
C GLY A 47 12.61 -8.24 -7.37
N LYS A 48 11.66 -9.03 -7.88
CA LYS A 48 10.80 -8.61 -9.02
C LYS A 48 9.48 -7.97 -8.61
N SER A 49 9.29 -7.64 -7.34
CA SER A 49 8.07 -7.01 -6.83
C SER A 49 8.35 -6.30 -5.52
N ILE A 50 7.89 -5.06 -5.39
CA ILE A 50 7.97 -4.26 -4.15
C ILE A 50 7.48 -5.09 -2.97
N ASN A 51 8.23 -5.07 -1.85
CA ASN A 51 7.72 -5.54 -0.59
C ASN A 51 6.66 -4.56 -0.06
N LEU A 52 5.65 -5.12 0.57
CA LEU A 52 4.53 -4.38 1.13
C LEU A 52 4.60 -4.39 2.65
N ALA A 53 4.09 -3.33 3.26
CA ALA A 53 3.96 -3.22 4.70
C ALA A 53 2.53 -3.63 5.12
N LEU A 54 2.37 -4.81 5.68
CA LEU A 54 1.10 -5.27 6.22
C LEU A 54 0.89 -4.71 7.63
N SER A 55 -0.26 -4.14 7.90
CA SER A 55 -0.62 -3.48 9.16
C SER A 55 -1.95 -3.99 9.73
N VAL A 56 -2.43 -3.40 10.82
CA VAL A 56 -3.63 -3.86 11.54
C VAL A 56 -4.84 -4.07 10.63
N ARG A 57 -5.12 -3.13 9.68
CA ARG A 57 -6.27 -3.25 8.76
C ARG A 57 -6.16 -4.48 7.87
N GLY A 58 -4.98 -4.73 7.35
CA GLY A 58 -4.73 -5.91 6.53
C GLY A 58 -4.89 -7.20 7.34
N TRP A 59 -4.35 -7.25 8.56
CA TRP A 59 -4.54 -8.38 9.45
C TRP A 59 -6.01 -8.60 9.80
N THR A 60 -6.76 -7.53 10.12
CA THR A 60 -8.21 -7.62 10.38
C THR A 60 -8.94 -8.30 9.22
N ALA A 61 -8.63 -7.92 7.98
CA ALA A 61 -9.27 -8.52 6.82
C ALA A 61 -8.89 -9.98 6.59
N LEU A 62 -7.62 -10.33 6.79
CA LEU A 62 -7.13 -11.70 6.63
C LEU A 62 -7.68 -12.63 7.72
N ASP A 63 -7.68 -12.16 8.96
CA ASP A 63 -8.17 -12.92 10.12
C ASP A 63 -9.67 -13.17 10.05
N ALA A 64 -10.46 -12.20 9.57
CA ALA A 64 -11.91 -12.35 9.42
C ALA A 64 -12.33 -13.53 8.53
N VAL A 65 -11.47 -13.94 7.61
CA VAL A 65 -11.70 -15.13 6.77
C VAL A 65 -10.78 -16.30 7.11
N GLY A 66 -10.03 -16.21 8.21
CA GLY A 66 -9.21 -17.31 8.75
C GLY A 66 -7.99 -17.65 7.89
N VAL A 67 -7.45 -16.69 7.14
CA VAL A 67 -6.24 -16.88 6.30
C VAL A 67 -5.01 -16.17 6.86
N GLY A 68 -5.16 -15.42 7.96
CA GLY A 68 -4.09 -14.65 8.57
C GLY A 68 -2.87 -15.50 8.95
N ASP A 69 -3.09 -16.71 9.49
CA ASP A 69 -1.99 -17.57 9.93
C ASP A 69 -1.08 -18.04 8.76
N GLU A 70 -1.64 -18.22 7.57
CA GLU A 70 -0.85 -18.57 6.39
C GLU A 70 0.06 -17.41 6.00
N ILE A 71 -0.44 -16.18 6.09
CA ILE A 71 0.36 -14.99 5.78
C ILE A 71 1.38 -14.67 6.88
N ARG A 72 1.07 -14.99 8.17
CA ARG A 72 2.04 -14.81 9.26
C ARG A 72 3.30 -15.64 9.07
N LYS A 73 3.22 -16.81 8.40
CA LYS A 73 4.38 -17.66 8.12
C LYS A 73 5.42 -17.01 7.22
N ILE A 74 4.99 -16.07 6.37
CA ILE A 74 5.83 -15.39 5.36
C ILE A 74 6.03 -13.89 5.65
N ALA A 75 5.59 -13.41 6.81
CA ALA A 75 5.64 -12.00 7.20
C ALA A 75 6.78 -11.75 8.18
N ILE A 76 7.59 -10.73 7.92
CA ILE A 76 8.72 -10.35 8.78
C ILE A 76 8.32 -9.10 9.57
N PRO A 77 8.26 -9.17 10.92
CA PRO A 77 7.89 -8.02 11.73
C PRO A 77 8.99 -6.96 11.71
N MET A 78 8.58 -5.69 11.56
CA MET A 78 9.43 -4.51 11.66
C MET A 78 8.88 -3.61 12.77
N SER A 79 9.59 -3.52 13.89
CA SER A 79 9.17 -2.77 15.07
C SER A 79 9.51 -1.28 15.00
N GLY A 80 10.31 -0.87 14.02
CA GLY A 80 10.73 0.51 13.81
C GLY A 80 11.41 0.69 12.47
N ARG A 81 12.01 1.85 12.32
CA ARG A 81 12.83 2.20 11.17
C ARG A 81 14.27 2.50 11.58
N VAL A 82 15.21 2.17 10.72
CA VAL A 82 16.62 2.54 10.86
C VAL A 82 16.91 3.61 9.80
N MET A 83 17.29 4.79 10.28
CA MET A 83 17.70 5.90 9.41
C MET A 83 19.20 5.83 9.17
N HIS A 84 19.61 5.91 7.91
CA HIS A 84 21.00 5.93 7.48
C HIS A 84 21.38 7.36 7.05
N ASP A 85 22.25 8.03 7.78
CA ASP A 85 22.73 9.35 7.41
C ASP A 85 23.74 9.31 6.24
N LEU A 86 24.23 10.49 5.82
CA LEU A 86 25.21 10.60 4.73
C LEU A 86 26.58 9.99 5.07
N THR A 87 26.89 9.82 6.33
CA THR A 87 28.16 9.28 6.83
C THR A 87 28.06 7.81 7.21
N GLY A 88 26.87 7.20 7.05
CA GLY A 88 26.59 5.81 7.39
C GLY A 88 26.26 5.57 8.88
N ASN A 89 26.05 6.62 9.68
CA ASN A 89 25.56 6.44 11.03
C ASN A 89 24.09 6.00 11.03
N LEU A 90 23.75 5.15 11.98
CA LEU A 90 22.42 4.55 12.12
C LEU A 90 21.67 5.15 13.30
N THR A 91 20.41 5.52 13.08
CA THR A 91 19.50 5.95 14.14
C THR A 91 18.23 5.11 14.08
N TYR A 92 17.93 4.39 15.17
CA TYR A 92 16.71 3.61 15.28
C TYR A 92 15.55 4.47 15.79
N GLN A 93 14.40 4.36 15.18
CA GLN A 93 13.16 5.04 15.55
C GLN A 93 12.03 4.01 15.65
N PRO A 94 11.50 3.72 16.85
CA PRO A 94 10.38 2.81 17.03
C PRO A 94 9.11 3.38 16.37
N TYR A 95 8.24 2.52 15.87
CA TYR A 95 6.97 2.94 15.25
C TYR A 95 5.91 3.38 16.27
N GLY A 96 5.92 2.79 17.44
CA GLY A 96 4.89 3.03 18.44
C GLY A 96 5.21 2.35 19.77
N LYS A 97 4.16 1.86 20.44
CA LYS A 97 4.28 1.16 21.73
C LYS A 97 4.95 -0.20 21.55
N GLU A 98 5.51 -0.73 22.65
CA GLU A 98 6.07 -2.08 22.68
C GLU A 98 5.06 -3.11 22.13
N GLY A 99 5.52 -4.01 21.27
CA GLY A 99 4.70 -5.01 20.60
C GLY A 99 4.00 -4.54 19.32
N GLN A 100 4.04 -3.26 18.96
CA GLN A 100 3.54 -2.77 17.68
C GLN A 100 4.60 -2.91 16.59
N ALA A 101 4.20 -3.51 15.47
CA ALA A 101 5.03 -3.68 14.28
C ALA A 101 4.19 -3.60 13.00
N ILE A 102 4.82 -3.17 11.92
CA ILE A 102 4.35 -3.43 10.57
C ILE A 102 5.11 -4.65 10.05
N PHE A 103 4.59 -5.32 9.02
CA PHE A 103 5.17 -6.57 8.57
C PHE A 103 5.59 -6.48 7.11
N SER A 104 6.88 -6.72 6.85
CA SER A 104 7.35 -6.88 5.46
C SER A 104 6.80 -8.16 4.87
N VAL A 105 6.16 -8.06 3.72
CA VAL A 105 5.66 -9.20 2.96
C VAL A 105 6.00 -9.05 1.49
N SER A 106 6.48 -10.11 0.86
CA SER A 106 6.66 -10.14 -0.59
C SER A 106 5.30 -10.10 -1.29
N ARG A 107 5.06 -9.09 -2.11
CA ARG A 107 3.84 -8.95 -2.90
C ARG A 107 3.54 -10.19 -3.73
N GLY A 108 4.56 -10.75 -4.39
CA GLY A 108 4.42 -11.94 -5.21
C GLY A 108 4.01 -13.17 -4.41
N LYS A 109 4.66 -13.41 -3.25
CA LYS A 109 4.34 -14.55 -2.37
C LYS A 109 2.94 -14.42 -1.76
N VAL A 110 2.58 -13.25 -1.22
CA VAL A 110 1.23 -13.03 -0.69
C VAL A 110 0.18 -13.22 -1.77
N ASN A 111 0.41 -12.71 -2.99
CA ASN A 111 -0.54 -12.89 -4.08
C ASN A 111 -0.70 -14.37 -4.46
N ALA A 112 0.39 -15.11 -4.61
CA ALA A 112 0.36 -16.55 -4.88
C ALA A 112 -0.38 -17.33 -3.80
N THR A 113 -0.10 -17.02 -2.52
CA THR A 113 -0.79 -17.62 -1.37
C THR A 113 -2.29 -17.31 -1.40
N MET A 114 -2.68 -16.05 -1.69
CA MET A 114 -4.09 -15.68 -1.78
C MET A 114 -4.81 -16.40 -2.93
N MET A 115 -4.16 -16.57 -4.09
CA MET A 115 -4.72 -17.35 -5.21
C MET A 115 -4.91 -18.82 -4.82
N ASP A 116 -3.92 -19.43 -4.17
CA ASP A 116 -4.03 -20.82 -3.68
C ASP A 116 -5.19 -20.99 -2.69
N ILE A 117 -5.33 -20.03 -1.78
CA ILE A 117 -6.41 -20.04 -0.79
C ILE A 117 -7.77 -19.86 -1.47
N ALA A 118 -7.88 -18.95 -2.44
CA ALA A 118 -9.11 -18.70 -3.18
C ALA A 118 -9.58 -19.97 -3.92
N GLU A 119 -8.67 -20.70 -4.55
CA GLU A 119 -8.99 -21.98 -5.23
C GLU A 119 -9.27 -23.11 -4.26
N LYS A 120 -8.44 -23.33 -3.23
CA LYS A 120 -8.54 -24.48 -2.31
C LYS A 120 -9.68 -24.36 -1.29
N HIS A 121 -9.87 -23.18 -0.73
CA HIS A 121 -10.84 -22.92 0.33
C HIS A 121 -12.10 -22.22 -0.16
N GLY A 122 -11.99 -21.49 -1.27
CA GLY A 122 -13.07 -20.73 -1.85
C GLY A 122 -13.77 -21.43 -3.01
N ASN A 123 -13.21 -22.49 -3.57
CA ASN A 123 -13.65 -23.08 -4.83
C ASN A 123 -13.77 -22.06 -5.96
N ALA A 124 -12.99 -20.98 -5.90
CA ALA A 124 -12.93 -20.01 -6.97
C ALA A 124 -12.23 -20.62 -8.19
N ILE A 125 -12.71 -20.30 -9.38
CA ILE A 125 -12.07 -20.71 -10.63
C ILE A 125 -11.31 -19.50 -11.16
N ILE A 126 -10.00 -19.67 -11.42
CA ILE A 126 -9.16 -18.59 -11.96
C ILE A 126 -8.80 -18.91 -13.42
N HIS A 127 -9.21 -18.04 -14.33
CA HIS A 127 -8.85 -18.06 -15.74
C HIS A 127 -7.71 -17.06 -15.99
N TYR A 128 -6.54 -17.56 -16.35
CA TYR A 128 -5.36 -16.76 -16.66
C TYR A 128 -5.30 -16.38 -18.14
N ASN A 129 -4.51 -15.35 -18.46
CA ASN A 129 -4.34 -14.82 -19.82
C ASN A 129 -5.63 -14.28 -20.44
N HIS A 130 -6.56 -13.79 -19.62
CA HIS A 130 -7.84 -13.21 -20.06
C HIS A 130 -7.90 -11.72 -19.73
N ASP A 131 -7.81 -10.90 -20.77
CA ASP A 131 -7.85 -9.45 -20.68
C ASP A 131 -9.28 -8.93 -20.80
N CYS A 132 -9.73 -8.15 -19.84
CA CYS A 132 -11.06 -7.53 -19.84
C CYS A 132 -11.11 -6.39 -20.86
N ARG A 133 -12.01 -6.48 -21.82
CA ARG A 133 -12.22 -5.46 -22.85
C ARG A 133 -13.26 -4.44 -22.46
N LYS A 134 -14.36 -4.91 -21.91
CA LYS A 134 -15.44 -4.03 -21.46
C LYS A 134 -16.42 -4.79 -20.56
N VAL A 135 -17.24 -4.04 -19.81
CA VAL A 135 -18.31 -4.57 -18.96
C VAL A 135 -19.61 -3.84 -19.27
N ASP A 136 -20.71 -4.58 -19.43
CA ASP A 136 -22.05 -4.03 -19.29
C ASP A 136 -22.42 -4.00 -17.81
N LEU A 137 -22.29 -2.83 -17.24
CA LEU A 137 -22.40 -2.59 -15.80
C LEU A 137 -23.80 -2.94 -15.25
N LYS A 138 -24.86 -2.80 -16.08
CA LYS A 138 -26.25 -3.03 -15.68
C LYS A 138 -26.67 -4.48 -15.83
N ASN A 139 -26.27 -5.11 -16.93
CA ASN A 139 -26.69 -6.48 -17.24
C ASN A 139 -25.74 -7.54 -16.67
N GLY A 140 -24.55 -7.14 -16.20
CA GLY A 140 -23.58 -8.05 -15.63
C GLY A 140 -22.87 -8.92 -16.68
N ILE A 141 -22.51 -8.33 -17.83
CA ILE A 141 -21.84 -9.03 -18.92
C ILE A 141 -20.41 -8.50 -19.06
N VAL A 142 -19.43 -9.41 -19.15
CA VAL A 142 -18.02 -9.09 -19.36
C VAL A 142 -17.58 -9.64 -20.71
N TRP A 143 -16.90 -8.82 -21.51
CA TRP A 143 -16.21 -9.24 -22.72
C TRP A 143 -14.72 -9.31 -22.45
N LEU A 144 -14.16 -10.46 -22.78
CA LEU A 144 -12.76 -10.82 -22.48
C LEU A 144 -12.08 -11.26 -23.80
N THR A 145 -10.76 -11.12 -23.83
CA THR A 145 -9.94 -11.72 -24.89
C THR A 145 -8.88 -12.60 -24.23
N ASN A 146 -8.78 -13.85 -24.71
CA ASN A 146 -7.65 -14.72 -24.31
C ASN A 146 -6.38 -14.25 -25.02
N ASN A 147 -5.37 -13.82 -24.27
CA ASN A 147 -4.15 -13.24 -24.80
C ASN A 147 -3.24 -14.24 -25.52
N LEU A 148 -3.48 -15.55 -25.35
CA LEU A 148 -2.69 -16.60 -26.02
C LEU A 148 -3.32 -17.03 -27.35
N THR A 149 -4.64 -17.10 -27.42
CA THR A 149 -5.38 -17.62 -28.58
C THR A 149 -6.02 -16.53 -29.43
N GLY A 150 -6.23 -15.33 -28.84
CA GLY A 150 -7.01 -14.25 -29.45
C GLY A 150 -8.53 -14.51 -29.40
N GLU A 151 -9.00 -15.56 -28.75
CA GLU A 151 -10.41 -15.89 -28.59
C GLU A 151 -11.14 -14.83 -27.80
N GLU A 152 -12.30 -14.38 -28.30
CA GLU A 152 -13.21 -13.48 -27.61
C GLU A 152 -14.24 -14.29 -26.82
N ILE A 153 -14.42 -13.93 -25.57
CA ILE A 153 -15.29 -14.61 -24.61
C ILE A 153 -16.29 -13.61 -24.05
N GLU A 154 -17.56 -14.00 -24.01
CA GLU A 154 -18.62 -13.31 -23.29
C GLU A 154 -18.98 -14.13 -22.05
N ALA A 155 -18.90 -13.51 -20.86
CA ALA A 155 -19.28 -14.14 -19.60
C ALA A 155 -20.32 -13.27 -18.89
N LYS A 156 -21.29 -13.92 -18.22
CA LYS A 156 -22.39 -13.25 -17.51
C LYS A 156 -22.40 -13.63 -16.04
N ALA A 157 -22.64 -12.66 -15.18
CA ALA A 157 -22.74 -12.86 -13.74
C ALA A 157 -23.84 -11.97 -13.11
N ASP A 158 -24.21 -12.32 -11.88
CA ASP A 158 -25.11 -11.49 -11.07
C ASP A 158 -24.40 -10.26 -10.54
N LEU A 159 -23.07 -10.39 -10.29
CA LEU A 159 -22.23 -9.33 -9.76
C LEU A 159 -20.85 -9.37 -10.44
N ILE A 160 -20.27 -8.18 -10.64
CA ILE A 160 -18.92 -8.02 -11.18
C ILE A 160 -18.10 -7.10 -10.25
N PHE A 161 -16.88 -7.51 -9.93
CA PHE A 161 -15.94 -6.68 -9.19
C PHE A 161 -14.69 -6.41 -10.02
N GLY A 162 -14.39 -5.11 -10.23
CA GLY A 162 -13.14 -4.66 -10.82
C GLY A 162 -12.07 -4.51 -9.74
N ALA A 163 -11.16 -5.50 -9.65
CA ALA A 163 -9.98 -5.51 -8.77
C ALA A 163 -8.69 -5.54 -9.61
N ASP A 164 -8.72 -4.92 -10.79
CA ASP A 164 -7.74 -4.99 -11.86
C ASP A 164 -6.68 -3.88 -11.80
N GLY A 165 -6.54 -3.24 -10.62
CA GLY A 165 -5.43 -2.36 -10.28
C GLY A 165 -5.55 -0.93 -10.80
N ALA A 166 -4.48 -0.14 -10.64
CA ALA A 166 -4.46 1.29 -10.95
C ALA A 166 -4.84 1.63 -12.41
N PHE A 167 -4.57 0.72 -13.33
CA PHE A 167 -4.92 0.85 -14.77
C PHE A 167 -6.14 0.01 -15.14
N SER A 168 -7.15 0.00 -14.27
CA SER A 168 -8.35 -0.81 -14.39
C SER A 168 -9.06 -0.66 -15.73
N ALA A 169 -9.22 -1.78 -16.45
CA ALA A 169 -9.99 -1.84 -17.68
C ALA A 169 -11.50 -1.67 -17.39
N VAL A 170 -11.99 -2.21 -16.27
CA VAL A 170 -13.38 -2.04 -15.82
C VAL A 170 -13.70 -0.56 -15.64
N ARG A 171 -12.83 0.19 -14.98
CA ARG A 171 -12.99 1.64 -14.81
C ARG A 171 -12.88 2.37 -16.14
N TYR A 172 -11.80 2.16 -16.87
CA TYR A 172 -11.49 2.91 -18.09
C TYR A 172 -12.48 2.63 -19.24
N ASN A 173 -12.73 1.35 -19.51
CA ASN A 173 -13.53 0.96 -20.67
C ASN A 173 -15.05 1.01 -20.42
N SER A 174 -15.50 1.07 -19.16
CA SER A 174 -16.93 0.95 -18.82
C SER A 174 -17.42 2.06 -17.89
N MET A 175 -16.86 2.20 -16.68
CA MET A 175 -17.32 3.19 -15.70
C MET A 175 -17.16 4.64 -16.20
N GLN A 176 -16.06 4.96 -16.88
CA GLN A 176 -15.83 6.32 -17.42
C GLN A 176 -16.82 6.75 -18.51
N LYS A 177 -17.62 5.82 -19.01
CA LYS A 177 -18.70 6.14 -19.98
C LYS A 177 -20.02 6.50 -19.31
N LEU A 178 -20.08 6.41 -17.98
CA LEU A 178 -21.23 6.85 -17.22
C LEU A 178 -21.33 8.38 -17.19
N ASP A 179 -22.57 8.87 -17.28
CA ASP A 179 -22.83 10.28 -17.04
C ASP A 179 -22.35 10.67 -15.63
N ARG A 180 -21.64 11.80 -15.51
CA ARG A 180 -21.12 12.34 -14.25
C ARG A 180 -20.13 11.43 -13.51
N PHE A 181 -19.45 10.51 -14.19
CA PHE A 181 -18.34 9.79 -13.57
C PHE A 181 -17.16 10.74 -13.34
N GLN A 182 -16.78 10.89 -12.10
CA GLN A 182 -15.61 11.68 -11.71
C GLN A 182 -14.36 10.81 -11.82
N TYR A 183 -13.32 11.33 -12.43
CA TYR A 183 -12.06 10.62 -12.60
C TYR A 183 -10.88 11.57 -12.69
N SER A 184 -9.84 11.24 -11.95
CA SER A 184 -8.49 11.80 -12.15
C SER A 184 -7.43 10.72 -11.98
N GLN A 185 -6.39 10.81 -12.79
CA GLN A 185 -5.16 10.04 -12.65
C GLN A 185 -4.00 11.01 -12.74
N ASN A 186 -3.28 11.16 -11.64
CA ASN A 186 -2.17 12.09 -11.55
C ASN A 186 -0.89 11.29 -11.27
N PHE A 187 0.16 11.58 -12.02
CA PHE A 187 1.49 11.07 -11.76
C PHE A 187 2.27 12.11 -10.96
N ILE A 188 2.99 11.67 -9.93
CA ILE A 188 3.95 12.56 -9.29
C ILE A 188 5.23 12.67 -10.14
N ALA A 189 6.04 13.71 -9.91
CA ALA A 189 7.27 13.95 -10.65
C ALA A 189 8.34 12.87 -10.41
N ASP A 190 8.19 12.10 -9.35
CA ASP A 190 9.12 11.05 -8.96
C ASP A 190 8.67 9.69 -9.48
N GLY A 191 9.66 8.88 -9.82
CA GLY A 191 9.50 7.46 -10.11
C GLY A 191 10.18 6.61 -9.06
N TYR A 192 10.19 5.30 -9.31
CA TYR A 192 10.94 4.37 -8.48
C TYR A 192 11.61 3.27 -9.30
N ARG A 193 12.72 2.79 -8.79
CA ARG A 193 13.40 1.60 -9.30
C ARG A 193 13.67 0.64 -8.14
N GLU A 194 13.37 -0.63 -8.36
CA GLU A 194 13.67 -1.69 -7.41
C GLU A 194 15.12 -2.14 -7.56
N ILE A 195 15.70 -2.59 -6.45
CA ILE A 195 17.06 -3.11 -6.38
C ILE A 195 17.01 -4.29 -5.42
N LEU A 196 17.57 -5.42 -5.80
CA LEU A 196 17.70 -6.58 -4.92
C LEU A 196 19.08 -6.60 -4.27
N LEU A 197 19.16 -6.28 -2.97
CA LEU A 197 20.35 -6.47 -2.17
C LEU A 197 20.41 -7.94 -1.73
N PRO A 198 21.39 -8.74 -2.18
CA PRO A 198 21.45 -10.16 -1.86
C PRO A 198 21.76 -10.41 -0.38
N ALA A 199 21.47 -11.62 0.10
CA ALA A 199 21.95 -12.09 1.38
C ALA A 199 23.48 -12.21 1.40
N ASN A 200 24.07 -12.29 2.59
CA ASN A 200 25.47 -12.70 2.75
C ASN A 200 25.70 -14.12 2.17
N ALA A 201 26.94 -14.48 1.93
CA ALA A 201 27.30 -15.78 1.37
C ALA A 201 26.85 -16.98 2.23
N ASP A 202 26.64 -16.76 3.53
CA ASP A 202 26.11 -17.75 4.47
C ASP A 202 24.57 -17.73 4.59
N GLY A 203 23.88 -16.91 3.81
CA GLY A 203 22.44 -16.72 3.82
C GLY A 203 21.92 -15.77 4.90
N SER A 204 22.80 -15.16 5.70
CA SER A 204 22.40 -14.18 6.72
C SER A 204 22.04 -12.82 6.12
N TYR A 205 21.27 -12.03 6.86
CA TYR A 205 20.89 -10.68 6.48
C TYR A 205 22.08 -9.72 6.60
N GLN A 206 22.23 -8.81 5.64
CA GLN A 206 23.27 -7.77 5.67
C GLN A 206 22.90 -6.60 6.60
N MET A 207 21.63 -6.46 6.96
CA MET A 207 21.10 -5.42 7.86
C MET A 207 20.09 -6.02 8.84
N ASP A 208 19.59 -5.22 9.79
CA ASP A 208 18.52 -5.68 10.69
C ASP A 208 17.22 -5.98 9.92
N LYS A 209 16.83 -7.24 9.88
CA LYS A 209 15.60 -7.68 9.19
C LYS A 209 14.32 -7.17 9.85
N ASN A 210 14.38 -6.80 11.13
CA ASN A 210 13.24 -6.38 11.92
C ASN A 210 13.01 -4.85 11.93
N ALA A 211 13.62 -4.16 10.98
CA ALA A 211 13.44 -2.73 10.76
C ALA A 211 13.21 -2.38 9.30
N LEU A 212 12.50 -1.29 9.04
CA LEU A 212 12.49 -0.63 7.74
C LEU A 212 13.72 0.27 7.65
N HIS A 213 14.63 -0.01 6.71
CA HIS A 213 15.78 0.84 6.48
C HIS A 213 15.44 2.00 5.55
N ILE A 214 15.88 3.21 5.89
CA ILE A 214 15.62 4.42 5.10
C ILE A 214 16.90 5.25 5.00
N TRP A 215 17.27 5.61 3.78
CA TRP A 215 18.32 6.58 3.45
C TRP A 215 17.67 7.86 2.92
N PRO A 216 17.32 8.83 3.77
CA PRO A 216 16.79 10.11 3.31
C PRO A 216 17.92 10.95 2.70
N ARG A 217 17.64 11.55 1.53
CA ARG A 217 18.60 12.36 0.78
C ARG A 217 17.97 13.68 0.29
N GLY A 218 17.17 14.30 1.13
CA GLY A 218 16.46 15.54 0.80
C GLY A 218 15.33 15.28 -0.19
N ARG A 219 15.58 15.40 -1.51
CA ARG A 219 14.54 15.29 -2.54
C ARG A 219 14.30 13.86 -3.04
N PHE A 220 14.99 12.88 -2.52
CA PHE A 220 14.86 11.48 -2.90
C PHE A 220 15.26 10.57 -1.73
N MET A 221 14.98 9.30 -1.81
CA MET A 221 15.29 8.34 -0.76
C MET A 221 15.41 6.92 -1.30
N LEU A 222 16.24 6.14 -0.61
CA LEU A 222 16.27 4.68 -0.72
C LEU A 222 15.61 4.08 0.51
N ILE A 223 14.79 3.05 0.32
CA ILE A 223 14.26 2.23 1.42
C ILE A 223 14.61 0.76 1.20
N ALA A 224 14.67 -0.03 2.26
CA ALA A 224 14.88 -1.47 2.15
C ALA A 224 14.03 -2.24 3.15
N LEU A 225 13.41 -3.32 2.67
CA LEU A 225 12.58 -4.25 3.44
C LEU A 225 13.11 -5.67 3.26
N ALA A 226 13.21 -6.41 4.35
CA ALA A 226 13.74 -7.77 4.36
C ALA A 226 12.83 -8.76 3.63
N ASN A 227 13.45 -9.75 2.97
CA ASN A 227 12.83 -10.95 2.41
C ASN A 227 13.17 -12.17 3.27
N GLU A 228 12.40 -13.25 3.16
CA GLU A 228 12.61 -14.47 3.95
C GLU A 228 13.95 -15.21 3.61
N ASP A 229 14.48 -14.98 2.42
CA ASP A 229 15.72 -15.62 1.93
C ASP A 229 17.01 -14.90 2.37
N GLY A 230 16.91 -13.92 3.27
CA GLY A 230 18.05 -13.13 3.75
C GLY A 230 18.37 -11.90 2.91
N SER A 231 17.75 -11.74 1.76
CA SER A 231 17.89 -10.57 0.88
C SER A 231 17.01 -9.40 1.35
N PHE A 232 17.24 -8.22 0.73
CA PHE A 232 16.36 -7.07 0.89
C PHE A 232 15.86 -6.58 -0.45
N THR A 233 14.56 -6.30 -0.55
CA THR A 233 14.01 -5.50 -1.63
C THR A 233 14.20 -4.04 -1.29
N CYS A 234 15.05 -3.38 -2.05
CA CYS A 234 15.36 -1.96 -1.91
C CYS A 234 14.61 -1.19 -2.99
N THR A 235 14.12 0.01 -2.66
CA THR A 235 13.40 0.86 -3.61
C THR A 235 13.98 2.26 -3.57
N LEU A 236 14.56 2.70 -4.66
CA LEU A 236 15.00 4.08 -4.86
C LEU A 236 13.86 4.90 -5.43
N PHE A 237 13.41 5.91 -4.69
CA PHE A 237 12.45 6.92 -5.13
C PHE A 237 13.22 8.20 -5.45
N MET A 238 13.06 8.71 -6.67
CA MET A 238 13.81 9.88 -7.15
C MET A 238 13.07 10.54 -8.31
N PRO A 239 13.25 11.85 -8.57
CA PRO A 239 12.71 12.50 -9.75
C PRO A 239 13.09 11.79 -11.06
N HIS A 240 12.14 11.72 -12.00
CA HIS A 240 12.42 11.18 -13.34
C HIS A 240 13.48 12.00 -14.04
N GLU A 241 13.39 13.33 -13.93
CA GLU A 241 14.25 14.30 -14.62
C GLU A 241 14.45 15.57 -13.79
N GLY A 242 15.44 16.34 -14.14
CA GLY A 242 15.73 17.64 -13.53
C GLY A 242 16.58 17.58 -12.26
N GLY A 243 17.48 18.56 -12.10
CA GLY A 243 18.43 18.61 -11.00
C GLY A 243 19.67 17.72 -11.19
N GLU A 244 20.52 17.68 -10.18
CA GLU A 244 21.76 16.88 -10.21
C GLU A 244 21.49 15.39 -9.97
N ASN A 245 20.48 15.08 -9.16
CA ASN A 245 20.10 13.72 -8.78
C ASN A 245 18.69 13.42 -9.33
N ALA A 246 18.64 12.75 -10.48
CA ALA A 246 17.43 12.28 -11.14
C ALA A 246 17.74 11.04 -11.99
N PHE A 247 16.74 10.25 -12.32
CA PHE A 247 16.93 9.02 -13.09
C PHE A 247 17.51 9.27 -14.49
N ASP A 248 17.21 10.42 -15.11
CA ASP A 248 17.75 10.81 -16.41
C ASP A 248 19.28 11.02 -16.43
N LYS A 249 19.92 11.10 -15.26
CA LYS A 249 21.38 11.19 -15.11
C LYS A 249 22.06 9.82 -14.98
N LEU A 250 21.31 8.77 -14.64
CA LEU A 250 21.83 7.43 -14.39
C LEU A 250 21.75 6.55 -15.66
N THR A 251 22.38 7.04 -16.74
CA THR A 251 22.29 6.44 -18.09
C THR A 251 23.45 5.50 -18.45
N SER A 252 24.45 5.38 -17.59
CA SER A 252 25.61 4.49 -17.79
C SER A 252 25.98 3.81 -16.47
N LYS A 253 26.64 2.65 -16.56
CA LYS A 253 27.15 1.95 -15.38
C LYS A 253 28.06 2.81 -14.53
N GLU A 254 28.93 3.62 -15.15
CA GLU A 254 29.81 4.54 -14.44
C GLU A 254 29.02 5.61 -13.68
N ALA A 255 27.95 6.17 -14.28
CA ALA A 255 27.10 7.15 -13.62
C ALA A 255 26.37 6.54 -12.41
N VAL A 256 25.84 5.32 -12.54
CA VAL A 256 25.20 4.58 -11.45
C VAL A 256 26.19 4.28 -10.33
N ASP A 257 27.38 3.77 -10.66
CA ASP A 257 28.44 3.44 -9.71
C ASP A 257 28.84 4.66 -8.89
N ASN A 258 29.16 5.77 -9.57
CA ASN A 258 29.53 7.03 -8.93
C ASN A 258 28.41 7.61 -8.06
N PHE A 259 27.16 7.51 -8.49
CA PHE A 259 26.01 7.97 -7.74
C PHE A 259 25.88 7.21 -6.42
N PHE A 260 25.85 5.86 -6.43
CA PHE A 260 25.71 5.07 -5.21
C PHE A 260 26.93 5.21 -4.28
N LYS A 261 28.12 5.24 -4.84
CA LYS A 261 29.35 5.42 -4.08
C LYS A 261 29.41 6.75 -3.34
N THR A 262 28.85 7.80 -3.95
CA THR A 262 28.88 9.16 -3.38
C THR A 262 27.70 9.42 -2.45
N ILE A 263 26.50 8.98 -2.85
CA ILE A 263 25.25 9.35 -2.18
C ILE A 263 24.82 8.31 -1.14
N PHE A 264 25.14 7.03 -1.37
CA PHE A 264 24.78 5.91 -0.50
C PHE A 264 26.01 5.04 -0.18
N PRO A 265 27.07 5.59 0.43
CA PRO A 265 28.36 4.89 0.58
C PRO A 265 28.28 3.60 1.40
N ASP A 266 27.44 3.56 2.45
CA ASP A 266 27.19 2.37 3.26
C ASP A 266 26.44 1.30 2.45
N PHE A 267 25.42 1.67 1.68
CA PHE A 267 24.71 0.77 0.77
C PHE A 267 25.62 0.25 -0.34
N TYR A 268 26.46 1.11 -0.92
CA TYR A 268 27.44 0.73 -1.94
C TYR A 268 28.44 -0.30 -1.42
N THR A 269 28.82 -0.23 -0.15
CA THR A 269 29.69 -1.23 0.48
C THR A 269 29.02 -2.62 0.54
N MET A 270 27.70 -2.67 0.73
CA MET A 270 26.93 -3.92 0.74
C MET A 270 26.65 -4.45 -0.67
N MET A 271 26.62 -3.58 -1.69
CA MET A 271 26.31 -3.93 -3.08
C MET A 271 27.24 -3.20 -4.07
N PRO A 272 28.55 -3.54 -4.11
CA PRO A 272 29.52 -2.84 -4.95
C PRO A 272 29.33 -3.08 -6.45
N ASN A 273 28.51 -4.06 -6.83
CA ASN A 273 28.16 -4.39 -8.21
C ASN A 273 26.77 -3.88 -8.65
N ILE A 274 26.24 -2.87 -7.97
CA ILE A 274 24.90 -2.34 -8.22
C ILE A 274 24.71 -1.87 -9.68
N ALA A 275 25.76 -1.32 -10.30
CA ALA A 275 25.71 -0.87 -11.68
C ALA A 275 25.47 -2.01 -12.68
N ASP A 276 25.84 -3.24 -12.36
CA ASP A 276 25.57 -4.41 -13.19
C ASP A 276 24.11 -4.86 -13.12
N ALA A 277 23.50 -4.75 -11.95
CA ALA A 277 22.10 -5.11 -11.68
C ALA A 277 21.10 -3.96 -11.97
N TRP A 278 21.58 -2.78 -12.36
CA TRP A 278 20.75 -1.58 -12.47
C TRP A 278 19.58 -1.72 -13.46
N GLU A 279 19.80 -2.38 -14.58
CA GLU A 279 18.78 -2.55 -15.63
C GLU A 279 17.89 -3.79 -15.42
N ASP A 280 18.10 -4.59 -14.38
CA ASP A 280 17.30 -5.78 -14.09
C ASP A 280 15.84 -5.44 -13.75
N HIS A 281 15.59 -4.20 -13.30
CA HIS A 281 14.29 -3.71 -12.93
C HIS A 281 13.94 -2.41 -13.68
N PRO A 282 12.72 -2.31 -14.24
CA PRO A 282 12.31 -1.11 -14.97
C PRO A 282 12.09 0.08 -14.04
N LEU A 283 12.35 1.27 -14.56
CA LEU A 283 11.90 2.51 -13.94
C LEU A 283 10.37 2.59 -14.03
N SER A 284 9.72 2.79 -12.91
CA SER A 284 8.26 2.83 -12.78
C SER A 284 7.78 4.18 -12.29
N ALA A 285 6.61 4.61 -12.79
CA ALA A 285 5.95 5.84 -12.36
C ALA A 285 5.00 5.59 -11.19
N LEU A 286 4.75 6.63 -10.41
CA LEU A 286 3.84 6.62 -9.27
C LEU A 286 2.57 7.40 -9.61
N ALA A 287 1.43 6.70 -9.56
CA ALA A 287 0.13 7.24 -9.93
C ALA A 287 -0.84 7.26 -8.75
N ILE A 288 -1.62 8.35 -8.67
CA ILE A 288 -2.77 8.48 -7.77
C ILE A 288 -4.02 8.45 -8.64
N VAL A 289 -4.96 7.57 -8.33
CA VAL A 289 -6.23 7.44 -9.04
C VAL A 289 -7.38 7.78 -8.11
N ARG A 290 -8.20 8.77 -8.49
CA ARG A 290 -9.46 9.11 -7.80
C ARG A 290 -10.62 8.94 -8.76
N CYS A 291 -11.67 8.28 -8.32
CA CYS A 291 -12.89 8.16 -9.12
C CYS A 291 -14.15 8.09 -8.23
N TYR A 292 -15.31 8.37 -8.83
CA TYR A 292 -16.60 8.23 -8.21
C TYR A 292 -17.71 8.24 -9.29
N PRO A 293 -18.78 7.43 -9.14
CA PRO A 293 -19.04 6.43 -8.11
C PRO A 293 -18.17 5.17 -8.26
N TRP A 294 -17.98 4.40 -7.18
CA TRP A 294 -17.24 3.14 -7.23
C TRP A 294 -18.11 1.96 -7.64
N ALA A 295 -19.43 2.13 -7.65
CA ALA A 295 -20.35 1.10 -8.08
C ALA A 295 -21.44 1.66 -9.01
N HIS A 296 -21.88 0.82 -9.95
CA HIS A 296 -23.02 1.10 -10.82
C HIS A 296 -23.66 -0.20 -11.31
N GLY A 297 -25.01 -0.31 -11.14
CA GLY A 297 -25.74 -1.51 -11.52
C GLY A 297 -25.24 -2.74 -10.78
N LYS A 298 -24.73 -3.73 -11.51
CA LYS A 298 -24.19 -4.98 -10.97
C LYS A 298 -22.67 -4.97 -10.75
N THR A 299 -22.01 -3.82 -10.91
CA THR A 299 -20.55 -3.72 -10.95
C THR A 299 -20.00 -2.77 -9.88
N ALA A 300 -18.93 -3.17 -9.18
CA ALA A 300 -18.20 -2.31 -8.27
C ALA A 300 -16.68 -2.38 -8.52
N LEU A 301 -15.98 -1.26 -8.26
CA LEU A 301 -14.52 -1.17 -8.22
C LEU A 301 -14.03 -1.34 -6.78
N MET A 302 -12.84 -1.93 -6.61
CA MET A 302 -12.21 -2.09 -5.31
C MET A 302 -10.68 -2.05 -5.41
N GLY A 303 -10.02 -1.76 -4.29
CA GLY A 303 -8.58 -1.60 -4.24
C GLY A 303 -8.07 -0.51 -5.20
N ASP A 304 -6.90 -0.72 -5.80
CA ASP A 304 -6.27 0.24 -6.70
C ASP A 304 -7.14 0.60 -7.94
N ALA A 305 -8.11 -0.25 -8.31
CA ALA A 305 -9.05 0.07 -9.37
C ALA A 305 -9.95 1.28 -9.01
N ALA A 306 -10.22 1.47 -7.72
CA ALA A 306 -11.02 2.58 -7.18
C ALA A 306 -10.17 3.73 -6.63
N HIS A 307 -9.05 3.42 -5.94
CA HIS A 307 -8.31 4.39 -5.12
C HIS A 307 -6.80 4.12 -5.05
N ALA A 308 -6.15 3.89 -6.19
CA ALA A 308 -4.70 3.73 -6.23
C ALA A 308 -3.99 4.93 -5.56
N THR A 309 -2.96 4.63 -4.78
CA THR A 309 -2.18 5.61 -4.03
C THR A 309 -0.68 5.36 -4.18
N VAL A 310 0.11 6.38 -3.83
CA VAL A 310 1.57 6.25 -3.73
C VAL A 310 1.97 5.47 -2.47
N PRO A 311 3.13 4.78 -2.46
CA PRO A 311 3.43 3.77 -1.43
C PRO A 311 3.93 4.34 -0.09
N PHE A 312 4.07 5.64 0.05
CA PHE A 312 4.84 6.26 1.14
C PHE A 312 4.24 6.12 2.56
N TYR A 313 2.96 5.80 2.67
CA TYR A 313 2.35 5.43 3.96
C TYR A 313 2.28 3.91 4.17
N GLY A 314 2.59 3.11 3.14
CA GLY A 314 2.50 1.65 3.19
C GLY A 314 1.07 1.11 3.33
N GLN A 315 0.05 1.86 2.89
CA GLN A 315 -1.35 1.52 3.17
C GLN A 315 -2.18 1.07 1.96
N GLY A 316 -1.65 1.08 0.73
CA GLY A 316 -2.43 0.70 -0.46
C GLY A 316 -3.04 -0.70 -0.36
N MET A 317 -2.23 -1.71 -0.03
CA MET A 317 -2.72 -3.09 0.19
C MET A 317 -3.70 -3.16 1.36
N ASN A 318 -3.37 -2.53 2.49
CA ASN A 318 -4.22 -2.54 3.69
C ASN A 318 -5.59 -1.93 3.44
N ALA A 319 -5.66 -0.84 2.67
CA ALA A 319 -6.91 -0.19 2.27
C ALA A 319 -7.74 -1.08 1.33
N GLY A 320 -7.09 -1.73 0.35
CA GLY A 320 -7.78 -2.68 -0.52
C GLY A 320 -8.29 -3.91 0.23
N PHE A 321 -7.59 -4.37 1.25
CA PHE A 321 -8.06 -5.44 2.14
C PHE A 321 -9.22 -4.96 3.03
N GLU A 322 -9.16 -3.71 3.51
CA GLU A 322 -10.26 -3.09 4.24
C GLU A 322 -11.52 -2.95 3.38
N ASP A 323 -11.42 -2.75 2.05
CA ASP A 323 -12.59 -2.79 1.15
C ASP A 323 -13.33 -4.13 1.26
N CYS A 324 -12.58 -5.25 1.35
CA CYS A 324 -13.18 -6.58 1.56
C CYS A 324 -13.91 -6.66 2.90
N THR A 325 -13.31 -6.13 3.97
CA THR A 325 -13.94 -6.09 5.30
C THR A 325 -15.22 -5.27 5.30
N VAL A 326 -15.18 -4.08 4.69
CA VAL A 326 -16.34 -3.18 4.61
C VAL A 326 -17.47 -3.82 3.79
N LEU A 327 -17.17 -4.35 2.60
CA LEU A 327 -18.17 -5.05 1.78
C LEU A 327 -18.78 -6.25 2.51
N ASN A 328 -17.97 -7.01 3.24
CA ASN A 328 -18.47 -8.12 4.04
C ASN A 328 -19.43 -7.65 5.15
N ASN A 329 -19.07 -6.59 5.86
CA ASN A 329 -19.94 -6.02 6.89
C ASN A 329 -21.27 -5.50 6.30
N LEU A 330 -21.20 -4.87 5.13
CA LEU A 330 -22.39 -4.42 4.40
C LEU A 330 -23.26 -5.57 3.89
N MET A 331 -22.66 -6.71 3.47
CA MET A 331 -23.42 -7.92 3.12
C MET A 331 -24.26 -8.40 4.31
N HIS A 332 -23.70 -8.45 5.51
CA HIS A 332 -24.45 -8.82 6.71
C HIS A 332 -25.50 -7.78 7.08
N LYS A 333 -25.16 -6.49 7.01
CA LYS A 333 -26.07 -5.38 7.34
C LYS A 333 -27.32 -5.34 6.45
N HIS A 334 -27.15 -5.55 5.15
CA HIS A 334 -28.21 -5.46 4.16
C HIS A 334 -28.76 -6.81 3.68
N ASN A 335 -28.48 -7.92 4.36
CA ASN A 335 -28.95 -9.26 4.00
C ASN A 335 -28.75 -9.58 2.50
N HIS A 336 -27.54 -9.26 1.98
CA HIS A 336 -27.15 -9.47 0.57
C HIS A 336 -28.01 -8.70 -0.46
N ASP A 337 -28.62 -7.59 -0.08
CA ASP A 337 -29.18 -6.61 -1.04
C ASP A 337 -28.05 -5.78 -1.65
N TRP A 338 -27.60 -6.19 -2.84
CA TRP A 338 -26.43 -5.59 -3.50
C TRP A 338 -26.64 -4.18 -4.02
N GLU A 339 -27.88 -3.76 -4.25
CA GLU A 339 -28.17 -2.37 -4.62
C GLU A 339 -27.86 -1.45 -3.42
N ALA A 340 -28.38 -1.79 -2.24
CA ALA A 340 -28.11 -1.07 -1.00
C ALA A 340 -26.63 -1.14 -0.61
N ILE A 341 -25.98 -2.32 -0.74
CA ILE A 341 -24.56 -2.52 -0.43
C ILE A 341 -23.69 -1.61 -1.30
N PHE A 342 -23.88 -1.59 -2.61
CA PHE A 342 -23.07 -0.80 -3.53
C PHE A 342 -23.26 0.70 -3.35
N ALA A 343 -24.48 1.14 -3.04
CA ALA A 343 -24.77 2.54 -2.74
C ALA A 343 -24.02 3.00 -1.47
N GLU A 344 -24.10 2.21 -0.40
CA GLU A 344 -23.44 2.53 0.88
C GLU A 344 -21.91 2.39 0.79
N TYR A 345 -21.39 1.31 0.18
CA TYR A 345 -19.97 1.10 -0.04
C TYR A 345 -19.30 2.28 -0.76
N SER A 346 -19.88 2.68 -1.88
CA SER A 346 -19.34 3.79 -2.66
C SER A 346 -19.32 5.11 -1.88
N LYS A 347 -20.37 5.37 -1.08
CA LYS A 347 -20.51 6.57 -0.26
C LYS A 347 -19.55 6.57 0.94
N GLU A 348 -19.41 5.44 1.62
CA GLU A 348 -18.59 5.33 2.83
C GLU A 348 -17.10 5.32 2.52
N ARG A 349 -16.68 4.54 1.49
CA ARG A 349 -15.27 4.34 1.22
C ARG A 349 -14.59 5.46 0.43
N LYS A 350 -15.36 6.22 -0.35
CA LYS A 350 -14.79 7.34 -1.13
C LYS A 350 -14.02 8.36 -0.27
N PRO A 351 -14.56 8.87 0.86
CA PRO A 351 -13.81 9.76 1.73
C PRO A 351 -12.53 9.14 2.32
N ASP A 352 -12.56 7.84 2.60
CA ASP A 352 -11.39 7.13 3.13
C ASP A 352 -10.30 6.93 2.07
N GLY A 353 -10.70 6.60 0.83
CA GLY A 353 -9.78 6.52 -0.30
C GLY A 353 -9.09 7.85 -0.58
N ASP A 354 -9.84 8.95 -0.59
CA ASP A 354 -9.29 10.30 -0.80
C ASP A 354 -8.33 10.69 0.34
N ALA A 355 -8.74 10.49 1.60
CA ALA A 355 -7.92 10.78 2.76
C ALA A 355 -6.62 9.96 2.77
N LEU A 356 -6.68 8.68 2.39
CA LEU A 356 -5.48 7.85 2.27
C LEU A 356 -4.50 8.40 1.24
N GLN A 357 -5.01 8.86 0.09
CA GLN A 357 -4.18 9.43 -0.97
C GLN A 357 -3.51 10.73 -0.54
N ASP A 358 -4.25 11.60 0.18
CA ASP A 358 -3.69 12.82 0.75
C ASP A 358 -2.63 12.50 1.81
N LEU A 359 -2.94 11.61 2.76
CA LEU A 359 -2.00 11.12 3.77
C LEU A 359 -0.71 10.54 3.15
N SER A 360 -0.85 9.75 2.08
CA SER A 360 0.30 9.12 1.44
C SER A 360 1.19 10.15 0.73
N LEU A 361 0.59 11.16 0.11
CA LEU A 361 1.33 12.24 -0.55
C LEU A 361 1.99 13.18 0.48
N GLU A 362 1.28 13.55 1.54
CA GLU A 362 1.84 14.36 2.63
C GLU A 362 3.01 13.65 3.31
N ASN A 363 2.86 12.34 3.57
CA ASN A 363 3.95 11.55 4.17
C ASN A 363 5.17 11.42 3.25
N TYR A 364 4.97 11.44 1.93
CA TYR A 364 6.08 11.51 0.98
C TYR A 364 6.92 12.75 1.22
N TYR A 365 6.29 13.93 1.29
CA TYR A 365 7.01 15.18 1.57
C TYR A 365 7.68 15.16 2.93
N VAL A 366 7.02 14.61 3.95
CA VAL A 366 7.62 14.46 5.30
C VAL A 366 8.85 13.57 5.25
N MET A 367 8.77 12.40 4.63
CA MET A 367 9.90 11.45 4.55
C MET A 367 11.05 12.01 3.71
N ARG A 368 10.74 12.78 2.69
CA ARG A 368 11.72 13.36 1.77
C ARG A 368 12.42 14.58 2.38
N ASP A 369 11.65 15.53 2.93
CA ASP A 369 12.11 16.88 3.23
C ASP A 369 12.35 17.13 4.72
N PHE A 370 11.60 16.48 5.62
CA PHE A 370 11.53 16.88 7.03
C PHE A 370 12.11 15.89 8.05
N VAL A 371 12.37 14.64 7.69
CA VAL A 371 12.85 13.62 8.66
C VAL A 371 14.19 13.93 9.33
N ALA A 372 14.97 14.86 8.78
CA ALA A 372 16.21 15.35 9.35
C ALA A 372 16.11 16.78 9.92
N ASP A 373 14.94 17.44 9.81
CA ASP A 373 14.73 18.79 10.30
C ASP A 373 14.64 18.80 11.84
N PRO A 374 15.46 19.60 12.55
CA PRO A 374 15.48 19.62 14.02
C PRO A 374 14.14 20.06 14.63
N ALA A 375 13.44 21.02 14.03
CA ALA A 375 12.17 21.50 14.53
C ALA A 375 11.08 20.41 14.37
N PHE A 376 11.06 19.70 13.26
CA PHE A 376 10.18 18.56 13.06
C PHE A 376 10.46 17.43 14.06
N LEU A 377 11.73 17.10 14.30
CA LEU A 377 12.11 16.07 15.28
C LEU A 377 11.72 16.46 16.70
N LEU A 378 11.89 17.73 17.08
CA LEU A 378 11.44 18.27 18.38
C LEU A 378 9.94 18.15 18.52
N ARG A 379 9.17 18.57 17.51
CA ARG A 379 7.72 18.43 17.46
C ARG A 379 7.28 16.98 17.68
N LYS A 380 7.90 16.01 16.98
CA LYS A 380 7.60 14.59 17.17
C LYS A 380 7.94 14.08 18.56
N LYS A 381 8.98 14.59 19.17
CA LYS A 381 9.37 14.29 20.55
C LYS A 381 8.34 14.80 21.56
N ILE A 382 7.81 16.00 21.36
CA ILE A 382 6.73 16.58 22.19
C ILE A 382 5.44 15.74 22.04
N GLU A 383 5.04 15.45 20.81
CA GLU A 383 3.86 14.60 20.52
C GLU A 383 3.97 13.23 21.21
N ALA A 384 5.12 12.58 21.11
CA ALA A 384 5.35 11.27 21.74
C ALA A 384 5.24 11.35 23.27
N LYS A 385 5.85 12.37 23.90
CA LYS A 385 5.77 12.59 25.34
C LYS A 385 4.34 12.85 25.80
N PHE A 386 3.62 13.71 25.08
CA PHE A 386 2.22 14.00 25.39
C PHE A 386 1.33 12.75 25.25
N SER A 387 1.49 11.97 24.17
CA SER A 387 0.77 10.72 23.96
C SER A 387 1.04 9.67 25.05
N GLU A 388 2.26 9.64 25.58
CA GLU A 388 2.65 8.75 26.71
C GLU A 388 1.91 9.16 27.99
N MET A 389 1.85 10.47 28.30
CA MET A 389 1.20 11.00 29.49
C MET A 389 -0.33 10.97 29.40
N TYR A 390 -0.88 11.18 28.22
CA TYR A 390 -2.33 11.31 27.98
C TYR A 390 -2.80 10.43 26.82
N PRO A 391 -2.67 9.09 26.93
CA PRO A 391 -2.95 8.15 25.83
C PRO A 391 -4.41 8.17 25.36
N ASP A 392 -5.35 8.55 26.24
CA ASP A 392 -6.78 8.68 25.92
C ASP A 392 -7.13 10.01 25.23
N LYS A 393 -6.22 10.99 25.25
CA LYS A 393 -6.39 12.30 24.62
C LYS A 393 -5.67 12.45 23.31
N TRP A 394 -4.57 11.73 23.13
CA TRP A 394 -3.70 11.87 21.98
C TRP A 394 -3.22 10.53 21.44
N LEU A 395 -3.78 10.12 20.33
CA LEU A 395 -3.23 9.02 19.54
C LEU A 395 -2.54 9.65 18.31
N PRO A 396 -1.22 9.51 18.15
CA PRO A 396 -0.49 10.07 17.01
C PRO A 396 -1.08 9.60 15.66
N LEU A 397 -1.12 10.48 14.67
CA LEU A 397 -1.70 10.18 13.34
C LEU A 397 -1.17 8.88 12.74
N TYR A 398 0.14 8.64 12.82
CA TYR A 398 0.73 7.39 12.30
C TYR A 398 0.13 6.16 12.99
N SER A 399 -0.07 6.22 14.30
CA SER A 399 -0.68 5.12 15.07
C SER A 399 -2.16 4.93 14.73
N GLN A 400 -2.92 6.01 14.51
CA GLN A 400 -4.31 5.93 14.05
C GLN A 400 -4.42 5.20 12.72
N VAL A 401 -3.56 5.54 11.77
CA VAL A 401 -3.57 4.98 10.41
C VAL A 401 -3.05 3.54 10.38
N THR A 402 -1.96 3.26 11.09
CA THR A 402 -1.19 2.01 10.94
C THR A 402 -1.57 0.94 11.96
N PHE A 403 -1.86 1.34 13.20
CA PHE A 403 -2.09 0.44 14.33
C PHE A 403 -3.53 0.43 14.84
N SER A 404 -4.46 0.93 14.05
CA SER A 404 -5.89 0.89 14.39
C SER A 404 -6.77 0.69 13.14
N ASN A 405 -8.06 0.48 13.37
CA ASN A 405 -9.09 0.45 12.33
C ASN A 405 -9.90 1.77 12.28
N ILE A 406 -9.37 2.87 12.85
CA ILE A 406 -9.97 4.19 12.71
C ILE A 406 -10.00 4.55 11.22
N ARG A 407 -11.15 4.94 10.69
CA ARG A 407 -11.31 5.28 9.26
C ARG A 407 -10.27 6.31 8.82
N TYR A 408 -9.71 6.15 7.63
CA TYR A 408 -8.67 7.07 7.12
C TYR A 408 -9.12 8.53 7.11
N SER A 409 -10.38 8.80 6.72
CA SER A 409 -10.96 10.14 6.72
C SER A 409 -11.05 10.75 8.13
N VAL A 410 -11.35 9.93 9.13
CA VAL A 410 -11.39 10.37 10.55
C VAL A 410 -9.97 10.64 11.04
N ALA A 411 -9.03 9.70 10.81
CA ALA A 411 -7.64 9.87 11.20
C ALA A 411 -7.00 11.11 10.55
N TYR A 412 -7.29 11.35 9.27
CA TYR A 412 -6.80 12.52 8.53
C TYR A 412 -7.30 13.84 9.13
N ASN A 413 -8.59 13.93 9.43
CA ASN A 413 -9.16 15.13 10.04
C ASN A 413 -8.62 15.35 11.47
N GLN A 414 -8.51 14.29 12.28
CA GLN A 414 -7.89 14.38 13.60
C GLN A 414 -6.42 14.79 13.52
N GLY A 415 -5.68 14.25 12.54
CA GLY A 415 -4.30 14.61 12.28
C GLY A 415 -4.10 16.09 11.94
N LYS A 416 -5.04 16.70 11.19
CA LYS A 416 -5.03 18.15 10.92
C LYS A 416 -5.21 18.97 12.19
N VAL A 417 -6.19 18.62 13.03
CA VAL A 417 -6.38 19.28 14.33
C VAL A 417 -5.12 19.13 15.20
N GLN A 418 -4.55 17.94 15.27
CA GLN A 418 -3.28 17.71 15.99
C GLN A 418 -2.15 18.57 15.42
N SER A 419 -2.10 18.74 14.10
CA SER A 419 -1.10 19.61 13.48
C SER A 419 -1.26 21.06 13.88
N GLU A 420 -2.48 21.59 13.84
CA GLU A 420 -2.79 22.98 14.24
C GLU A 420 -2.46 23.24 15.73
N ILE A 421 -2.74 22.27 16.60
CA ILE A 421 -2.34 22.36 18.02
C ILE A 421 -0.82 22.43 18.15
N MET A 422 -0.12 21.54 17.47
CA MET A 422 1.34 21.50 17.55
C MET A 422 2.01 22.73 16.94
N ASP A 423 1.43 23.33 15.91
CA ASP A 423 1.94 24.60 15.36
C ASP A 423 1.93 25.70 16.43
N GLN A 424 0.82 25.82 17.18
CA GLN A 424 0.73 26.77 18.30
C GLN A 424 1.68 26.43 19.46
N VAL A 425 1.94 25.14 19.71
CA VAL A 425 2.87 24.68 20.75
C VAL A 425 4.31 25.04 20.39
N MET A 426 4.68 24.85 19.12
CA MET A 426 6.03 25.16 18.62
C MET A 426 6.37 26.67 18.66
N GLU A 427 5.37 27.54 18.71
CA GLU A 427 5.54 28.99 18.92
C GLU A 427 5.85 29.37 20.38
N THR A 428 5.86 28.41 21.32
CA THR A 428 6.15 28.68 22.73
C THR A 428 7.60 29.16 22.88
N PRO A 429 7.85 30.29 23.57
CA PRO A 429 9.21 30.78 23.80
C PRO A 429 10.08 29.71 24.48
N GLU A 430 11.30 29.57 24.01
CA GLU A 430 12.27 28.59 24.54
C GLU A 430 11.81 27.12 24.46
N ILE A 431 10.98 26.77 23.46
CA ILE A 431 10.37 25.43 23.33
C ILE A 431 11.43 24.32 23.30
N GLU A 432 12.61 24.56 22.71
CA GLU A 432 13.72 23.61 22.66
C GLU A 432 14.23 23.21 24.05
N GLN A 433 14.13 24.13 25.03
CA GLN A 433 14.57 23.92 26.40
C GLN A 433 13.46 23.40 27.30
N LYS A 434 12.19 23.73 26.97
CA LYS A 434 11.01 23.44 27.79
C LYS A 434 10.14 22.32 27.21
N TRP A 435 10.56 21.65 26.16
CA TRP A 435 9.76 20.72 25.36
C TRP A 435 9.03 19.63 26.19
N ASP A 436 9.59 19.21 27.33
CA ASP A 436 9.04 18.20 28.23
C ASP A 436 8.44 18.76 29.52
N SER A 437 8.34 20.09 29.63
CA SER A 437 7.80 20.76 30.81
C SER A 437 6.30 20.56 30.96
N GLN A 438 5.82 20.62 32.21
CA GLN A 438 4.39 20.58 32.49
C GLN A 438 3.64 21.74 31.81
N GLU A 439 4.26 22.91 31.70
CA GLU A 439 3.70 24.07 30.98
C GLU A 439 3.31 23.74 29.54
N VAL A 440 4.21 23.04 28.81
CA VAL A 440 3.96 22.62 27.43
C VAL A 440 2.89 21.54 27.38
N MET A 441 2.90 20.57 28.29
CA MET A 441 1.87 19.53 28.36
C MET A 441 0.49 20.10 28.68
N ASP A 442 0.39 21.05 29.60
CA ASP A 442 -0.86 21.74 29.96
C ASP A 442 -1.38 22.62 28.80
N LYS A 443 -0.47 23.25 28.04
CA LYS A 443 -0.82 23.98 26.83
C LYS A 443 -1.48 23.07 25.80
N ILE A 444 -0.89 21.91 25.50
CA ILE A 444 -1.49 20.92 24.59
C ILE A 444 -2.85 20.47 25.11
N LEU A 445 -2.94 20.13 26.41
CA LEU A 445 -4.17 19.66 27.03
C LEU A 445 -5.30 20.69 26.96
N SER A 446 -4.97 21.98 27.04
CA SER A 446 -5.96 23.07 26.93
C SER A 446 -6.46 23.30 25.51
N LEU A 447 -5.74 22.83 24.50
CA LEU A 447 -6.08 22.95 23.08
C LEU A 447 -6.79 21.68 22.53
N CYS A 448 -6.71 20.54 23.25
CA CYS A 448 -7.44 19.31 22.97
C CYS A 448 -8.90 19.38 23.42
#